data_fc73990ad2a579e336b260e86949470d
#
_entry.id   fc73990ad2a579e336b260e86949470d
#
_cell.length_a   1.000
_cell.length_b   1.000
_cell.length_c   1.000
_cell.angle_alpha   90.00
_cell.angle_beta   90.00
_cell.angle_gamma   90.00
#
_symmetry.space_group_name_H-M   'P 1'
#
loop_
_entity.id
_entity.type
_entity.pdbx_description
1 polymer ?
#
loop_
_entity_poly.entity_id
_entity_poly.type
_entity_poly.pdbx_seq_one_letter_code
_entity_poly.pdbx_strand_id
1 'polypeptide(L)'
;MSVLNRIAYFQNRRDEVPNQELARDLAEKRDRQGIQEIARNLWNENQNIQSDRLKVLYEIGYLEPGLIADYVGDFLRLLQSKNNRMVWGSMIALSTIAAIRADEIYPHVGEIQRLMEQGSVITRDNGVKILAAIASTRDEYRKAIFPYLLEHLETCRPKDVPQHAESTAVAVNASNRDDFLRVLESRMTEMRSSQASRLKRVMREAERRAA
;
A
#
# COMPACT_ATOMS: atom_id res chain seq x y z
N MET A 1 -7.37 -23.61 19.72
CA MET A 1 -5.97 -23.92 19.29
C MET A 1 -5.32 -22.63 18.81
N SER A 2 -4.05 -22.40 19.17
CA SER A 2 -3.33 -21.20 18.72
C SER A 2 -3.16 -21.20 17.20
N VAL A 3 -3.48 -20.08 16.54
CA VAL A 3 -3.29 -19.89 15.10
C VAL A 3 -1.81 -19.71 14.72
N LEU A 4 -0.97 -19.37 15.71
CA LEU A 4 0.46 -19.15 15.51
C LEU A 4 1.20 -20.38 14.96
N ASN A 5 0.78 -21.58 15.33
CA ASN A 5 1.40 -22.82 14.84
C ASN A 5 1.19 -23.04 13.33
N ARG A 6 0.36 -22.20 12.67
CA ARG A 6 0.04 -22.30 11.26
C ARG A 6 0.89 -21.40 10.37
N ILE A 7 1.71 -20.48 10.93
CA ILE A 7 2.63 -19.65 10.12
C ILE A 7 3.80 -20.50 9.62
N ALA A 8 4.42 -20.07 8.53
CA ALA A 8 5.48 -20.81 7.83
C ALA A 8 6.65 -21.19 8.73
N TYR A 9 7.06 -20.30 9.63
CA TYR A 9 8.13 -20.55 10.60
C TYR A 9 7.90 -21.81 11.45
N PHE A 10 6.72 -21.95 12.06
CA PHE A 10 6.41 -23.09 12.93
C PHE A 10 6.11 -24.38 12.14
N GLN A 11 5.84 -24.27 10.83
CA GLN A 11 5.72 -25.40 9.93
C GLN A 11 7.07 -25.80 9.30
N ASN A 12 8.16 -25.15 9.70
CA ASN A 12 9.50 -25.35 9.14
C ASN A 12 9.53 -25.18 7.61
N ARG A 13 8.73 -24.23 7.08
CA ARG A 13 8.66 -23.89 5.67
C ARG A 13 9.32 -22.53 5.40
N ARG A 14 9.90 -22.38 4.20
CA ARG A 14 10.55 -21.14 3.76
C ARG A 14 9.74 -20.35 2.72
N ASP A 15 8.66 -20.96 2.23
CA ASP A 15 7.73 -20.30 1.31
C ASP A 15 6.61 -19.59 2.07
N GLU A 16 5.87 -18.73 1.38
CA GLU A 16 4.81 -17.91 1.96
C GLU A 16 3.42 -18.58 1.95
N VAL A 17 3.29 -19.78 1.40
CA VAL A 17 2.00 -20.45 1.23
C VAL A 17 1.25 -20.64 2.55
N PRO A 18 1.89 -21.12 3.66
CA PRO A 18 1.19 -21.26 4.93
C PRO A 18 0.61 -19.95 5.46
N ASN A 19 1.34 -18.83 5.28
CA ASN A 19 0.91 -17.52 5.73
C ASN A 19 -0.30 -17.02 4.90
N GLN A 20 -0.31 -17.28 3.60
CA GLN A 20 -1.41 -16.93 2.70
C GLN A 20 -2.66 -17.78 2.97
N GLU A 21 -2.50 -19.07 3.21
CA GLU A 21 -3.60 -19.98 3.58
C GLU A 21 -4.22 -19.59 4.93
N LEU A 22 -3.38 -19.28 5.92
CA LEU A 22 -3.84 -18.79 7.22
C LEU A 22 -4.59 -17.46 7.08
N ALA A 23 -4.07 -16.53 6.31
CA ALA A 23 -4.71 -15.25 6.07
C ALA A 23 -6.10 -15.40 5.44
N ARG A 24 -6.21 -16.25 4.43
CA ARG A 24 -7.48 -16.55 3.76
C ARG A 24 -8.49 -17.14 4.74
N ASP A 25 -8.09 -18.15 5.52
CA ASP A 25 -8.96 -18.81 6.51
C ASP A 25 -9.46 -17.83 7.58
N LEU A 26 -8.56 -16.97 8.10
CA LEU A 26 -8.91 -15.96 9.10
C LEU A 26 -9.84 -14.88 8.52
N ALA A 27 -9.63 -14.47 7.29
CA ALA A 27 -10.46 -13.48 6.62
C ALA A 27 -11.86 -14.03 6.29
N GLU A 28 -11.95 -15.23 5.70
CA GLU A 28 -13.22 -15.90 5.36
C GLU A 28 -14.10 -16.13 6.60
N LYS A 29 -13.49 -16.56 7.70
CA LYS A 29 -14.19 -16.79 8.98
C LYS A 29 -14.41 -15.52 9.79
N ARG A 30 -13.80 -14.39 9.37
CA ARG A 30 -13.76 -13.13 10.14
C ARG A 30 -13.29 -13.37 11.58
N ASP A 31 -12.29 -14.24 11.77
CA ASP A 31 -11.76 -14.66 13.07
C ASP A 31 -10.94 -13.54 13.71
N ARG A 32 -11.62 -12.59 14.35
CA ARG A 32 -10.99 -11.45 15.04
C ARG A 32 -10.05 -11.91 16.17
N GLN A 33 -10.32 -13.04 16.83
CA GLN A 33 -9.46 -13.52 17.90
C GLN A 33 -8.14 -14.07 17.35
N GLY A 34 -8.20 -14.86 16.28
CA GLY A 34 -7.00 -15.32 15.58
C GLY A 34 -6.18 -14.19 15.01
N ILE A 35 -6.83 -13.18 14.39
CA ILE A 35 -6.15 -11.98 13.86
C ILE A 35 -5.46 -11.20 15.00
N GLN A 36 -6.13 -11.02 16.13
CA GLN A 36 -5.54 -10.37 17.31
C GLN A 36 -4.34 -11.15 17.86
N GLU A 37 -4.40 -12.48 17.86
CA GLU A 37 -3.28 -13.31 18.27
C GLU A 37 -2.06 -13.11 17.35
N ILE A 38 -2.27 -13.02 16.03
CA ILE A 38 -1.22 -12.68 15.06
C ILE A 38 -0.66 -11.29 15.35
N ALA A 39 -1.50 -10.26 15.50
CA ALA A 39 -1.09 -8.88 15.68
C ALA A 39 -0.31 -8.64 16.97
N ARG A 40 -0.73 -9.21 18.10
CA ARG A 40 -0.01 -9.10 19.39
C ARG A 40 1.43 -9.61 19.32
N ASN A 41 1.72 -10.46 18.38
CA ASN A 41 3.04 -11.06 18.21
C ASN A 41 3.89 -10.38 17.11
N LEU A 42 3.51 -9.23 16.58
CA LEU A 42 4.31 -8.42 15.65
C LEU A 42 5.63 -7.95 16.26
N TRP A 43 5.73 -7.90 17.60
CA TRP A 43 6.89 -7.44 18.37
C TRP A 43 7.73 -8.59 18.91
N ASN A 44 7.65 -9.78 18.31
CA ASN A 44 8.45 -10.94 18.68
C ASN A 44 9.94 -10.68 18.39
N GLU A 45 10.84 -11.16 19.25
CA GLU A 45 12.28 -11.01 19.09
C GLU A 45 12.83 -11.74 17.85
N ASN A 46 12.18 -12.84 17.45
CA ASN A 46 12.56 -13.58 16.25
C ASN A 46 12.00 -12.90 14.97
N GLN A 47 12.92 -12.37 14.17
CA GLN A 47 12.58 -11.62 12.95
C GLN A 47 11.81 -12.44 11.89
N ASN A 48 12.01 -13.76 11.82
CA ASN A 48 11.26 -14.61 10.90
C ASN A 48 9.81 -14.72 11.34
N ILE A 49 9.58 -14.87 12.66
CA ILE A 49 8.23 -14.89 13.23
C ILE A 49 7.53 -13.55 13.01
N GLN A 50 8.23 -12.43 13.23
CA GLN A 50 7.68 -11.09 12.92
C GLN A 50 7.26 -10.98 11.46
N SER A 51 8.14 -11.42 10.54
CA SER A 51 7.91 -11.34 9.09
C SER A 51 6.69 -12.14 8.67
N ASP A 52 6.55 -13.37 9.15
CA ASP A 52 5.42 -14.24 8.82
C ASP A 52 4.09 -13.65 9.32
N ARG A 53 4.09 -13.11 10.51
CA ARG A 53 2.89 -12.48 11.09
C ARG A 53 2.47 -11.23 10.34
N LEU A 54 3.44 -10.37 10.02
CA LEU A 54 3.16 -9.20 9.19
C LEU A 54 2.66 -9.61 7.81
N LYS A 55 3.21 -10.71 7.24
CA LYS A 55 2.72 -11.32 6.00
C LYS A 55 1.24 -11.71 6.11
N VAL A 56 0.87 -12.44 7.15
CA VAL A 56 -0.54 -12.83 7.38
C VAL A 56 -1.44 -11.61 7.45
N LEU A 57 -1.05 -10.55 8.20
CA LEU A 57 -1.88 -9.36 8.35
C LEU A 57 -2.09 -8.62 7.03
N TYR A 58 -1.03 -8.38 6.23
CA TYR A 58 -1.25 -7.67 4.99
C TYR A 58 -1.98 -8.51 3.93
N GLU A 59 -1.84 -9.83 3.95
CA GLU A 59 -2.66 -10.71 3.11
C GLU A 59 -4.15 -10.65 3.51
N ILE A 60 -4.47 -10.58 4.81
CA ILE A 60 -5.84 -10.30 5.27
C ILE A 60 -6.28 -8.92 4.77
N GLY A 61 -5.39 -7.92 4.79
CA GLY A 61 -5.68 -6.58 4.30
C GLY A 61 -6.08 -6.52 2.83
N TYR A 62 -5.50 -7.37 1.99
CA TYR A 62 -5.92 -7.49 0.59
C TYR A 62 -7.31 -8.11 0.41
N LEU A 63 -7.76 -8.94 1.35
CA LEU A 63 -9.04 -9.64 1.30
C LEU A 63 -10.15 -8.84 1.98
N GLU A 64 -9.89 -8.42 3.22
CA GLU A 64 -10.84 -7.75 4.11
C GLU A 64 -10.12 -6.68 4.95
N PRO A 65 -9.82 -5.50 4.38
CA PRO A 65 -8.98 -4.49 5.05
C PRO A 65 -9.54 -4.03 6.40
N GLY A 66 -10.86 -4.02 6.57
CA GLY A 66 -11.50 -3.67 7.84
C GLY A 66 -11.14 -4.58 9.01
N LEU A 67 -10.64 -5.80 8.75
CA LEU A 67 -10.23 -6.73 9.82
C LEU A 67 -8.87 -6.38 10.43
N ILE A 68 -8.04 -5.62 9.72
CA ILE A 68 -6.71 -5.21 10.20
C ILE A 68 -6.60 -3.71 10.45
N ALA A 69 -7.64 -2.93 10.17
CA ALA A 69 -7.63 -1.48 10.28
C ALA A 69 -7.29 -0.98 11.70
N ASP A 70 -7.71 -1.72 12.75
CA ASP A 70 -7.45 -1.36 14.15
C ASP A 70 -5.96 -1.46 14.55
N TYR A 71 -5.11 -2.09 13.72
CA TYR A 71 -3.67 -2.20 13.94
C TYR A 71 -2.86 -1.12 13.22
N VAL A 72 -3.50 -0.06 12.73
CA VAL A 72 -2.84 1.06 12.03
C VAL A 72 -1.67 1.63 12.83
N GLY A 73 -1.81 1.78 14.15
CA GLY A 73 -0.74 2.27 15.03
C GLY A 73 0.48 1.35 15.07
N ASP A 74 0.28 0.03 15.05
CA ASP A 74 1.38 -0.94 14.99
C ASP A 74 2.12 -0.84 13.63
N PHE A 75 1.39 -0.73 12.53
CA PHE A 75 1.98 -0.58 11.20
C PHE A 75 2.78 0.72 11.08
N LEU A 76 2.27 1.84 11.59
CA LEU A 76 2.98 3.12 11.62
C LEU A 76 4.28 3.02 12.43
N ARG A 77 4.26 2.38 13.60
CA ARG A 77 5.48 2.15 14.40
C ARG A 77 6.52 1.31 13.67
N LEU A 78 6.10 0.31 12.91
CA LEU A 78 7.00 -0.57 12.16
C LEU A 78 7.69 0.15 10.98
N LEU A 79 7.21 1.30 10.52
CA LEU A 79 7.90 2.13 9.53
C LEU A 79 9.28 2.60 10.02
N GLN A 80 9.48 2.69 11.34
CA GLN A 80 10.74 3.10 11.97
C GLN A 80 11.69 1.93 12.26
N SER A 81 11.33 0.72 11.82
CA SER A 81 12.14 -0.47 12.04
C SER A 81 13.47 -0.41 11.29
N LYS A 82 14.55 -0.87 11.94
CA LYS A 82 15.83 -1.11 11.28
C LYS A 82 15.79 -2.32 10.32
N ASN A 83 14.78 -3.19 10.44
CA ASN A 83 14.56 -4.31 9.55
C ASN A 83 13.72 -3.86 8.35
N ASN A 84 14.35 -3.76 7.18
CA ASN A 84 13.71 -3.32 5.95
C ASN A 84 12.47 -4.19 5.57
N ARG A 85 12.45 -5.48 5.97
CA ARG A 85 11.31 -6.37 5.74
C ARG A 85 10.08 -5.90 6.53
N MET A 86 10.27 -5.37 7.74
CA MET A 86 9.19 -4.77 8.54
C MET A 86 8.68 -3.48 7.91
N VAL A 87 9.58 -2.64 7.42
CA VAL A 87 9.22 -1.37 6.77
C VAL A 87 8.36 -1.61 5.54
N TRP A 88 8.83 -2.40 4.56
CA TRP A 88 8.05 -2.60 3.34
C TRP A 88 6.76 -3.44 3.58
N GLY A 89 6.79 -4.40 4.54
CA GLY A 89 5.58 -5.14 4.92
C GLY A 89 4.51 -4.24 5.56
N SER A 90 4.93 -3.28 6.39
CA SER A 90 4.02 -2.27 6.96
C SER A 90 3.48 -1.32 5.90
N MET A 91 4.30 -0.93 4.92
CA MET A 91 3.82 -0.13 3.77
C MET A 91 2.74 -0.89 2.98
N ILE A 92 2.88 -2.21 2.82
CA ILE A 92 1.82 -3.03 2.20
C ILE A 92 0.57 -3.00 3.07
N ALA A 93 0.68 -3.31 4.38
CA ALA A 93 -0.47 -3.33 5.28
C ALA A 93 -1.20 -1.96 5.29
N LEU A 94 -0.46 -0.87 5.45
CA LEU A 94 -1.00 0.50 5.40
C LEU A 94 -1.70 0.80 4.07
N SER A 95 -1.16 0.33 2.93
CA SER A 95 -1.76 0.57 1.62
C SER A 95 -3.15 -0.04 1.47
N THR A 96 -3.45 -1.12 2.20
CA THR A 96 -4.76 -1.77 2.17
C THR A 96 -5.81 -1.04 3.02
N ILE A 97 -5.40 -0.32 4.06
CA ILE A 97 -6.30 0.35 5.00
C ILE A 97 -6.28 1.88 4.88
N ALA A 98 -5.49 2.45 3.97
CA ALA A 98 -5.22 3.89 3.93
C ALA A 98 -6.47 4.75 3.74
N ALA A 99 -7.45 4.30 2.94
CA ALA A 99 -8.72 5.00 2.81
C ALA A 99 -9.61 4.90 4.07
N ILE A 100 -9.50 3.79 4.82
CA ILE A 100 -10.31 3.54 6.02
C ILE A 100 -9.77 4.33 7.21
N ARG A 101 -8.44 4.47 7.30
CA ARG A 101 -7.71 5.11 8.40
C ARG A 101 -6.95 6.36 7.94
N ALA A 102 -7.51 7.09 6.99
CA ALA A 102 -6.86 8.26 6.40
C ALA A 102 -6.46 9.31 7.44
N ASP A 103 -7.34 9.59 8.40
CA ASP A 103 -7.09 10.59 9.45
C ASP A 103 -5.94 10.21 10.38
N GLU A 104 -5.77 8.92 10.64
CA GLU A 104 -4.69 8.41 11.49
C GLU A 104 -3.37 8.32 10.74
N ILE A 105 -3.39 8.07 9.43
CA ILE A 105 -2.18 7.96 8.60
C ILE A 105 -1.72 9.32 8.08
N TYR A 106 -2.61 10.27 7.84
CA TYR A 106 -2.30 11.58 7.27
C TYR A 106 -1.17 12.34 8.02
N PRO A 107 -1.10 12.37 9.35
CA PRO A 107 0.02 12.98 10.06
C PRO A 107 1.40 12.41 9.72
N HIS A 108 1.44 11.20 9.16
CA HIS A 108 2.67 10.48 8.79
C HIS A 108 3.04 10.59 7.30
N VAL A 109 2.33 11.42 6.53
CA VAL A 109 2.56 11.58 5.07
C VAL A 109 4.01 11.93 4.78
N GLY A 110 4.62 12.85 5.51
CA GLY A 110 6.02 13.23 5.31
C GLY A 110 7.01 12.08 5.57
N GLU A 111 6.73 11.19 6.52
CA GLU A 111 7.53 9.99 6.75
C GLU A 111 7.38 8.98 5.61
N ILE A 112 6.16 8.79 5.12
CA ILE A 112 5.87 7.91 3.98
C ILE A 112 6.60 8.40 2.72
N GLN A 113 6.57 9.70 2.43
CA GLN A 113 7.29 10.31 1.30
C GLN A 113 8.80 10.05 1.40
N ARG A 114 9.41 10.30 2.57
CA ARG A 114 10.82 10.02 2.80
C ARG A 114 11.17 8.54 2.59
N LEU A 115 10.33 7.63 3.04
CA LEU A 115 10.51 6.19 2.83
C LEU A 115 10.36 5.80 1.36
N MET A 116 9.51 6.46 0.58
CA MET A 116 9.42 6.27 -0.87
C MET A 116 10.71 6.67 -1.59
N GLU A 117 11.33 7.76 -1.19
CA GLU A 117 12.58 8.26 -1.79
C GLU A 117 13.76 7.33 -1.52
N GLN A 118 13.89 6.84 -0.29
CA GLN A 118 15.04 6.07 0.19
C GLN A 118 14.85 4.55 0.13
N GLY A 119 13.62 4.09 -0.01
CA GLY A 119 13.24 2.71 0.17
C GLY A 119 13.30 1.83 -1.09
N SER A 120 12.92 0.59 -0.91
CA SER A 120 12.82 -0.42 -1.98
C SER A 120 11.71 -0.08 -2.99
N VAL A 121 11.68 -0.81 -4.11
CA VAL A 121 10.57 -0.73 -5.08
C VAL A 121 9.22 -1.01 -4.40
N ILE A 122 9.16 -2.03 -3.53
CA ILE A 122 7.94 -2.39 -2.79
C ILE A 122 7.47 -1.23 -1.90
N THR A 123 8.40 -0.57 -1.21
CA THR A 123 8.12 0.59 -0.36
C THR A 123 7.55 1.74 -1.18
N ARG A 124 8.15 2.03 -2.33
CA ARG A 124 7.73 3.10 -3.24
C ARG A 124 6.34 2.84 -3.83
N ASP A 125 6.13 1.63 -4.37
CA ASP A 125 4.85 1.25 -4.97
C ASP A 125 3.68 1.35 -3.98
N ASN A 126 3.90 0.90 -2.73
CA ASN A 126 2.86 0.98 -1.70
C ASN A 126 2.72 2.39 -1.12
N GLY A 127 3.80 3.19 -1.09
CA GLY A 127 3.72 4.60 -0.72
C GLY A 127 2.81 5.40 -1.66
N VAL A 128 2.93 5.22 -2.98
CA VAL A 128 2.01 5.84 -3.94
C VAL A 128 0.56 5.45 -3.67
N LYS A 129 0.29 4.15 -3.40
CA LYS A 129 -1.06 3.67 -3.06
C LYS A 129 -1.60 4.32 -1.78
N ILE A 130 -0.78 4.40 -0.73
CA ILE A 130 -1.17 5.02 0.55
C ILE A 130 -1.54 6.48 0.32
N LEU A 131 -0.63 7.24 -0.30
CA LEU A 131 -0.82 8.67 -0.54
C LEU A 131 -2.06 8.95 -1.40
N ALA A 132 -2.23 8.19 -2.48
CA ALA A 132 -3.40 8.32 -3.35
C ALA A 132 -4.72 7.95 -2.64
N ALA A 133 -4.71 6.88 -1.84
CA ALA A 133 -5.88 6.47 -1.07
C ALA A 133 -6.28 7.55 -0.05
N ILE A 134 -5.34 8.13 0.69
CA ILE A 134 -5.60 9.24 1.62
C ILE A 134 -6.15 10.45 0.86
N ALA A 135 -5.48 10.85 -0.23
CA ALA A 135 -5.89 11.99 -1.06
C ALA A 135 -7.29 11.84 -1.65
N SER A 136 -7.76 10.60 -1.85
CA SER A 136 -9.11 10.34 -2.37
C SER A 136 -10.23 10.59 -1.34
N THR A 137 -9.91 10.63 -0.04
CA THR A 137 -10.92 10.68 1.03
C THR A 137 -11.46 12.09 1.30
N ARG A 138 -10.61 13.14 1.19
CA ARG A 138 -10.98 14.54 1.50
C ARG A 138 -10.27 15.51 0.55
N ASP A 139 -10.92 16.63 0.23
CA ASP A 139 -10.33 17.67 -0.61
C ASP A 139 -9.09 18.33 0.03
N GLU A 140 -9.09 18.50 1.34
CA GLU A 140 -7.93 19.00 2.08
C GLU A 140 -6.70 18.10 1.88
N TYR A 141 -6.87 16.79 2.06
CA TYR A 141 -5.80 15.81 1.87
C TYR A 141 -5.34 15.75 0.41
N ARG A 142 -6.29 15.84 -0.52
CA ARG A 142 -5.99 15.89 -1.95
C ARG A 142 -5.14 17.10 -2.28
N LYS A 143 -5.52 18.29 -1.85
CA LYS A 143 -4.75 19.52 -2.10
C LYS A 143 -3.33 19.44 -1.54
N ALA A 144 -3.14 18.80 -0.38
CA ALA A 144 -1.83 18.66 0.25
C ALA A 144 -0.96 17.58 -0.40
N ILE A 145 -1.52 16.47 -0.85
CA ILE A 145 -0.78 15.27 -1.29
C ILE A 145 -0.63 15.20 -2.81
N PHE A 146 -1.65 15.62 -3.57
CA PHE A 146 -1.69 15.39 -5.01
C PHE A 146 -0.54 16.06 -5.79
N PRO A 147 -0.05 17.27 -5.44
CA PRO A 147 1.14 17.84 -6.07
C PRO A 147 2.37 16.94 -5.99
N TYR A 148 2.62 16.31 -4.83
CA TYR A 148 3.71 15.35 -4.68
C TYR A 148 3.53 14.10 -5.56
N LEU A 149 2.30 13.60 -5.69
CA LEU A 149 2.02 12.47 -6.58
C LEU A 149 2.27 12.82 -8.05
N LEU A 150 1.97 14.04 -8.48
CA LEU A 150 2.29 14.52 -9.83
C LEU A 150 3.79 14.62 -10.06
N GLU A 151 4.53 15.26 -9.14
CA GLU A 151 6.00 15.34 -9.20
C GLU A 151 6.64 13.95 -9.23
N HIS A 152 6.11 13.03 -8.43
CA HIS A 152 6.55 11.64 -8.45
C HIS A 152 6.32 10.98 -9.83
N LEU A 153 5.19 11.19 -10.48
CA LEU A 153 4.92 10.68 -11.84
C LEU A 153 5.83 11.30 -12.89
N GLU A 154 6.19 12.58 -12.73
CA GLU A 154 7.12 13.27 -13.61
C GLU A 154 8.55 12.72 -13.51
N THR A 155 8.96 12.29 -12.32
CA THR A 155 10.36 11.98 -12.02
C THR A 155 10.66 10.49 -11.85
N CYS A 156 9.66 9.65 -11.59
CA CYS A 156 9.87 8.22 -11.40
C CYS A 156 10.34 7.52 -12.68
N ARG A 157 10.88 6.31 -12.52
CA ARG A 157 11.40 5.53 -13.66
C ARG A 157 10.29 5.28 -14.70
N PRO A 158 10.57 5.40 -16.01
CA PRO A 158 9.56 5.19 -17.05
C PRO A 158 8.77 3.89 -16.91
N LYS A 159 9.42 2.80 -16.49
CA LYS A 159 8.76 1.51 -16.30
C LYS A 159 7.71 1.48 -15.20
N ASP A 160 7.81 2.37 -14.20
CA ASP A 160 6.93 2.41 -13.04
C ASP A 160 5.73 3.36 -13.26
N VAL A 161 5.83 4.30 -14.21
CA VAL A 161 4.80 5.30 -14.49
C VAL A 161 3.40 4.69 -14.67
N PRO A 162 3.19 3.63 -15.49
CA PRO A 162 1.83 3.12 -15.68
C PRO A 162 1.20 2.57 -14.40
N GLN A 163 1.97 1.89 -13.56
CA GLN A 163 1.49 1.35 -12.29
C GLN A 163 1.20 2.46 -11.29
N HIS A 164 2.10 3.46 -11.20
CA HIS A 164 1.92 4.56 -10.28
C HIS A 164 0.78 5.48 -10.73
N ALA A 165 0.59 5.68 -12.03
CA ALA A 165 -0.54 6.42 -12.57
C ALA A 165 -1.89 5.73 -12.24
N GLU A 166 -1.97 4.39 -12.38
CA GLU A 166 -3.16 3.63 -11.96
C GLU A 166 -3.46 3.83 -10.48
N SER A 167 -2.43 3.80 -9.62
CA SER A 167 -2.59 4.03 -8.19
C SER A 167 -3.01 5.47 -7.89
N THR A 168 -2.45 6.47 -8.55
CA THR A 168 -2.75 7.89 -8.37
C THR A 168 -4.15 8.27 -8.85
N ALA A 169 -4.67 7.57 -9.88
CA ALA A 169 -5.96 7.88 -10.50
C ALA A 169 -7.16 7.82 -9.53
N VAL A 170 -7.04 7.14 -8.39
CA VAL A 170 -8.11 7.12 -7.37
C VAL A 170 -8.32 8.48 -6.71
N ALA A 171 -7.28 9.35 -6.72
CA ALA A 171 -7.32 10.70 -6.17
C ALA A 171 -7.68 11.77 -7.21
N VAL A 172 -7.88 11.40 -8.48
CA VAL A 172 -8.24 12.34 -9.55
C VAL A 172 -9.71 12.72 -9.46
N ASN A 173 -9.97 14.02 -9.61
CA ASN A 173 -11.30 14.61 -9.74
C ASN A 173 -11.30 15.75 -10.77
N ALA A 174 -12.41 16.46 -10.94
CA ALA A 174 -12.54 17.55 -11.90
C ALA A 174 -11.50 18.67 -11.72
N SER A 175 -11.04 18.93 -10.49
CA SER A 175 -10.12 20.05 -10.19
C SER A 175 -8.65 19.78 -10.53
N ASN A 176 -8.23 18.52 -10.62
CA ASN A 176 -6.83 18.13 -10.81
C ASN A 176 -6.60 17.19 -12.01
N ARG A 177 -7.67 16.84 -12.72
CA ARG A 177 -7.63 15.95 -13.88
C ARG A 177 -6.68 16.45 -14.97
N ASP A 178 -6.78 17.72 -15.33
CA ASP A 178 -6.04 18.28 -16.47
C ASP A 178 -4.53 18.31 -16.19
N ASP A 179 -4.11 18.57 -14.95
CA ASP A 179 -2.72 18.46 -14.53
C ASP A 179 -2.24 17.01 -14.57
N PHE A 180 -3.05 16.07 -14.09
CA PHE A 180 -2.74 14.65 -14.15
C PHE A 180 -2.55 14.16 -15.59
N LEU A 181 -3.49 14.49 -16.49
CA LEU A 181 -3.40 14.11 -17.90
C LEU A 181 -2.17 14.70 -18.58
N ARG A 182 -1.85 15.97 -18.33
CA ARG A 182 -0.67 16.65 -18.87
C ARG A 182 0.62 15.93 -18.48
N VAL A 183 0.76 15.53 -17.21
CA VAL A 183 1.93 14.76 -16.75
C VAL A 183 2.01 13.41 -17.47
N LEU A 184 0.90 12.69 -17.59
CA LEU A 184 0.92 11.39 -18.28
C LEU A 184 1.24 11.51 -19.76
N GLU A 185 0.73 12.54 -20.44
CA GLU A 185 1.04 12.84 -21.85
C GLU A 185 2.53 13.12 -22.05
N SER A 186 3.14 13.93 -21.20
CA SER A 186 4.57 14.23 -21.28
C SER A 186 5.46 13.00 -21.14
N ARG A 187 5.04 12.03 -20.32
CA ARG A 187 5.78 10.77 -20.08
C ARG A 187 5.57 9.72 -21.18
N MET A 188 4.58 9.91 -22.07
CA MET A 188 4.18 8.89 -23.04
C MET A 188 5.29 8.58 -24.05
N THR A 189 6.11 9.58 -24.39
CA THR A 189 7.23 9.43 -25.34
C THR A 189 8.33 8.48 -24.86
N GLU A 190 8.42 8.25 -23.56
CA GLU A 190 9.40 7.37 -22.94
C GLU A 190 8.91 5.91 -22.84
N MET A 191 7.67 5.63 -23.26
CA MET A 191 6.99 4.36 -23.03
C MET A 191 7.16 3.37 -24.19
N ARG A 192 7.31 2.09 -23.85
CA ARG A 192 7.12 1.01 -24.82
C ARG A 192 5.63 0.88 -25.17
N SER A 193 5.30 0.30 -26.31
CA SER A 193 3.92 0.19 -26.80
C SER A 193 2.91 -0.39 -25.78
N SER A 194 3.29 -1.42 -25.04
CA SER A 194 2.45 -2.01 -23.99
C SER A 194 2.21 -1.07 -22.81
N GLN A 195 3.26 -0.34 -22.40
CA GLN A 195 3.17 0.65 -21.33
C GLN A 195 2.31 1.85 -21.75
N ALA A 196 2.51 2.35 -22.97
CA ALA A 196 1.71 3.43 -23.56
C ALA A 196 0.22 3.04 -23.65
N SER A 197 -0.09 1.80 -24.03
CA SER A 197 -1.46 1.30 -24.08
C SER A 197 -2.10 1.25 -22.68
N ARG A 198 -1.33 0.83 -21.67
CA ARG A 198 -1.78 0.84 -20.26
C ARG A 198 -2.03 2.26 -19.77
N LEU A 199 -1.11 3.19 -20.06
CA LEU A 199 -1.23 4.58 -19.66
C LEU A 199 -2.44 5.27 -20.33
N LYS A 200 -2.68 5.04 -21.63
CA LYS A 200 -3.88 5.52 -22.33
C LYS A 200 -5.19 5.03 -21.71
N ARG A 201 -5.20 3.81 -21.14
CA ARG A 201 -6.37 3.32 -20.40
C ARG A 201 -6.61 4.13 -19.14
N VAL A 202 -5.54 4.40 -18.35
CA VAL A 202 -5.62 5.23 -17.13
C VAL A 202 -6.16 6.62 -17.46
N MET A 203 -5.66 7.25 -18.52
CA MET A 203 -6.12 8.57 -18.95
C MET A 203 -7.61 8.59 -19.27
N ARG A 204 -8.09 7.63 -20.07
CA ARG A 204 -9.54 7.50 -20.37
C ARG A 204 -10.40 7.26 -19.12
N GLU A 205 -9.89 6.52 -18.15
CA GLU A 205 -10.59 6.30 -16.89
C GLU A 205 -10.65 7.58 -16.04
N ALA A 206 -9.56 8.34 -16.00
CA ALA A 206 -9.51 9.63 -15.32
C ALA A 206 -10.47 10.67 -15.94
N GLU A 207 -10.55 10.72 -17.27
CA GLU A 207 -11.51 11.56 -17.99
C GLU A 207 -12.97 11.25 -17.61
N ARG A 208 -13.32 9.96 -17.53
CA ARG A 208 -14.70 9.53 -17.19
C ARG A 208 -15.07 9.79 -15.72
N ARG A 209 -14.12 9.70 -14.80
CA ARG A 209 -14.39 9.91 -13.36
C ARG A 209 -14.61 11.39 -13.03
N ALA A 210 -14.09 12.28 -13.83
CA ALA A 210 -14.15 13.71 -13.61
C ALA A 210 -15.21 14.44 -14.48
N ALA A 211 -15.95 13.69 -15.31
CA ALA A 211 -17.12 14.16 -16.03
C ALA A 211 -18.37 14.09 -15.15
#